data_dda568acf2edc29e97556f54eaf4e6c3
#
_entry.id   dda568acf2edc29e97556f54eaf4e6c3
#
_cell.length_a   1.000
_cell.length_b   1.000
_cell.length_c   1.000
_cell.angle_alpha   90.00
_cell.angle_beta   90.00
_cell.angle_gamma   90.00
#
_symmetry.space_group_name_H-M   'P 1'
#
loop_
_entity.id
_entity.type
_entity.pdbx_description
1 polymer ?
#
loop_
_entity_poly.entity_id
_entity_poly.type
_entity_poly.pdbx_seq_one_letter_code
_entity_poly.pdbx_strand_id
1 'polypeptide(L)'
;MNTIRLLEPQRRASAETIAKFAALPVATISDVMLRTEAGGPTLRPMHAGGTLCGPAFTVKTRPGDNLIIHKAIDMAKPGDVLVIDGGGDLTNSLMGEMMLAYAEKRGFAGVVVNGAIRDSAFIKAHEFPVFAAGVTHRGPYKNGPGSMNVPIALDGMVVEPGDLIVGDDDGELLVSLSHLVSTREG
;
A
#
# COMPACT_ATOMS: atom_id res chain seq x y z
N MET A 1 -20.47 -12.57 -14.10
CA MET A 1 -19.42 -11.89 -14.87
C MET A 1 -18.37 -11.37 -13.90
N ASN A 2 -17.10 -11.74 -14.07
CA ASN A 2 -16.00 -11.16 -13.27
C ASN A 2 -15.72 -9.76 -13.81
N THR A 3 -16.17 -8.74 -13.09
CA THR A 3 -15.97 -7.35 -13.51
C THR A 3 -14.62 -6.85 -12.98
N ILE A 4 -13.74 -6.47 -13.88
CA ILE A 4 -12.51 -5.73 -13.59
C ILE A 4 -12.79 -4.26 -13.90
N ARG A 5 -12.60 -3.39 -12.89
CA ARG A 5 -12.77 -1.95 -13.04
C ARG A 5 -11.40 -1.28 -12.97
N LEU A 6 -11.03 -0.59 -14.03
CA LEU A 6 -9.78 0.14 -14.17
C LEU A 6 -10.07 1.63 -14.24
N LEU A 7 -9.59 2.41 -13.29
CA LEU A 7 -9.69 3.87 -13.30
C LEU A 7 -8.30 4.48 -13.33
N GLU A 8 -8.20 5.73 -13.71
CA GLU A 8 -6.98 6.52 -13.60
C GLU A 8 -7.06 7.40 -12.33
N PRO A 9 -5.95 7.58 -11.58
CA PRO A 9 -5.93 8.46 -10.43
C PRO A 9 -6.10 9.91 -10.90
N GLN A 10 -7.01 10.65 -10.28
CA GLN A 10 -7.28 12.06 -10.61
C GLN A 10 -6.26 13.02 -10.00
N ARG A 11 -5.53 12.58 -8.98
CA ARG A 11 -4.52 13.37 -8.25
C ARG A 11 -3.33 12.48 -7.90
N ARG A 12 -2.20 13.10 -7.63
CA ARG A 12 -0.97 12.39 -7.25
C ARG A 12 -0.09 13.35 -6.47
N ALA A 13 0.53 12.89 -5.39
CA ALA A 13 1.52 13.65 -4.65
C ALA A 13 2.68 14.08 -5.57
N SER A 14 3.11 15.33 -5.44
CA SER A 14 4.25 15.85 -6.22
C SER A 14 5.58 15.27 -5.73
N ALA A 15 6.59 15.23 -6.60
CA ALA A 15 7.93 14.81 -6.21
C ALA A 15 8.50 15.65 -5.06
N GLU A 16 8.20 16.95 -5.02
CA GLU A 16 8.60 17.83 -3.92
C GLU A 16 7.93 17.43 -2.59
N THR A 17 6.63 17.14 -2.62
CA THR A 17 5.88 16.66 -1.45
C THR A 17 6.46 15.34 -0.95
N ILE A 18 6.67 14.37 -1.84
CA ILE A 18 7.24 13.06 -1.51
C ILE A 18 8.60 13.24 -0.83
N ALA A 19 9.51 14.05 -1.40
CA ALA A 19 10.84 14.28 -0.83
C ALA A 19 10.81 14.90 0.57
N LYS A 20 9.86 15.81 0.84
CA LYS A 20 9.68 16.42 2.17
C LYS A 20 9.23 15.40 3.20
N PHE A 21 8.26 14.56 2.87
CA PHE A 21 7.70 13.58 3.80
C PHE A 21 8.62 12.36 4.01
N ALA A 22 9.36 11.94 3.00
CA ALA A 22 10.31 10.83 3.10
C ALA A 22 11.43 11.04 4.15
N ALA A 23 11.66 12.29 4.56
CA ALA A 23 12.68 12.64 5.57
C ALA A 23 12.12 12.69 7.00
N LEU A 24 10.81 12.49 7.19
CA LEU A 24 10.13 12.64 8.48
C LEU A 24 9.75 11.28 9.08
N PRO A 25 9.96 11.06 10.40
CA PRO A 25 9.44 9.89 11.08
C PRO A 25 7.91 9.86 11.05
N VAL A 26 7.33 8.68 10.83
CA VAL A 26 5.86 8.46 10.78
C VAL A 26 5.17 8.93 12.05
N ALA A 27 5.75 8.63 13.22
CA ALA A 27 5.22 9.07 14.51
C ALA A 27 5.09 10.61 14.60
N THR A 28 6.08 11.36 14.09
CA THR A 28 6.04 12.84 14.08
C THR A 28 4.94 13.36 13.17
N ILE A 29 4.76 12.75 12.00
CA ILE A 29 3.68 13.13 11.08
C ILE A 29 2.32 12.87 11.74
N SER A 30 2.14 11.70 12.35
CA SER A 30 0.91 11.30 13.05
C SER A 30 0.54 12.29 14.17
N ASP A 31 1.52 12.75 14.96
CA ASP A 31 1.30 13.72 16.02
C ASP A 31 0.76 15.05 15.49
N VAL A 32 1.31 15.54 14.38
CA VAL A 32 0.87 16.81 13.74
C VAL A 32 -0.52 16.66 13.11
N MET A 33 -0.87 15.46 12.64
CA MET A 33 -2.18 15.14 12.06
C MET A 33 -3.23 14.79 13.12
N LEU A 34 -3.00 15.15 14.39
CA LEU A 34 -3.92 14.91 15.51
C LEU A 34 -4.30 13.42 15.71
N ARG A 35 -3.53 12.51 15.16
CA ARG A 35 -3.73 11.04 15.25
C ARG A 35 -5.06 10.55 14.67
N THR A 36 -5.62 11.29 13.69
CA THR A 36 -6.92 10.96 13.08
C THR A 36 -6.82 10.15 11.80
N GLU A 37 -5.64 10.13 11.16
CA GLU A 37 -5.39 9.59 9.83
C GLU A 37 -4.33 8.47 9.85
N ALA A 38 -4.19 7.77 10.96
CA ALA A 38 -3.23 6.68 11.07
C ALA A 38 -3.86 5.33 10.72
N GLY A 39 -3.12 4.47 10.06
CA GLY A 39 -3.44 3.05 9.94
C GLY A 39 -3.52 2.40 11.32
N GLY A 40 -4.37 1.40 11.45
CA GLY A 40 -4.49 0.65 12.70
C GLY A 40 -3.30 -0.29 12.95
N PRO A 41 -3.28 -0.97 14.09
CA PRO A 41 -2.16 -1.81 14.49
C PRO A 41 -2.05 -3.13 13.72
N THR A 42 -2.96 -3.40 12.79
CA THR A 42 -3.03 -4.68 12.08
C THR A 42 -1.95 -4.80 11.01
N LEU A 43 -1.65 -3.72 10.30
CA LEU A 43 -0.64 -3.69 9.25
C LEU A 43 0.75 -3.44 9.86
N ARG A 44 1.68 -4.35 9.60
CA ARG A 44 3.01 -4.33 10.20
C ARG A 44 4.10 -4.42 9.15
N PRO A 45 5.26 -3.81 9.38
CA PRO A 45 6.43 -4.00 8.52
C PRO A 45 6.86 -5.47 8.52
N MET A 46 7.05 -6.04 7.34
CA MET A 46 7.46 -7.43 7.13
C MET A 46 8.89 -7.52 6.58
N HIS A 47 9.48 -6.41 6.21
CA HIS A 47 10.82 -6.24 5.63
C HIS A 47 11.88 -5.92 6.69
N ALA A 48 13.14 -5.83 6.28
CA ALA A 48 14.28 -5.54 7.16
C ALA A 48 14.71 -4.07 7.04
N GLY A 49 13.99 -3.18 7.70
CA GLY A 49 14.29 -1.74 7.62
C GLY A 49 13.84 -1.12 6.29
N GLY A 50 14.17 0.14 6.08
CA GLY A 50 13.70 0.89 4.92
C GLY A 50 12.46 1.72 5.21
N THR A 51 12.28 2.78 4.44
CA THR A 51 11.15 3.70 4.57
C THR A 51 10.27 3.67 3.34
N LEU A 52 8.97 3.66 3.55
CA LEU A 52 7.96 3.75 2.51
C LEU A 52 7.57 5.21 2.32
N CYS A 53 7.64 5.72 1.10
CA CYS A 53 7.09 7.04 0.79
C CYS A 53 6.73 7.14 -0.70
N GLY A 54 5.45 7.27 -1.00
CA GLY A 54 5.01 7.40 -2.39
C GLY A 54 3.50 7.51 -2.55
N PRO A 55 3.03 7.88 -3.75
CA PRO A 55 1.61 7.99 -4.03
C PRO A 55 0.95 6.61 -4.14
N ALA A 56 -0.25 6.50 -3.58
CA ALA A 56 -1.04 5.28 -3.55
C ALA A 56 -1.56 4.88 -4.93
N PHE A 57 -1.19 3.70 -5.39
CA PHE A 57 -1.90 2.98 -6.43
C PHE A 57 -2.81 1.95 -5.76
N THR A 58 -4.10 2.28 -5.62
CA THR A 58 -5.03 1.49 -4.84
C THR A 58 -5.60 0.30 -5.64
N VAL A 59 -5.70 -0.85 -4.96
CA VAL A 59 -6.25 -2.09 -5.51
C VAL A 59 -7.24 -2.68 -4.53
N LYS A 60 -8.47 -2.92 -4.98
CA LYS A 60 -9.45 -3.68 -4.24
C LYS A 60 -9.64 -5.04 -4.87
N THR A 61 -9.44 -6.11 -4.11
CA THR A 61 -9.60 -7.48 -4.58
C THR A 61 -10.58 -8.27 -3.72
N ARG A 62 -11.13 -9.34 -4.27
CA ARG A 62 -11.83 -10.35 -3.48
C ARG A 62 -10.84 -10.98 -2.48
N PRO A 63 -11.23 -11.19 -1.22
CA PRO A 63 -10.37 -11.89 -0.25
C PRO A 63 -9.78 -13.18 -0.81
N GLY A 64 -8.47 -13.35 -0.63
CA GLY A 64 -7.73 -14.51 -1.10
C GLY A 64 -7.49 -14.61 -2.62
N ASP A 65 -7.81 -13.58 -3.41
CA ASP A 65 -7.60 -13.58 -4.87
C ASP A 65 -6.61 -12.51 -5.31
N ASN A 66 -5.67 -12.84 -6.19
CA ASN A 66 -4.64 -11.89 -6.63
C ASN A 66 -4.61 -11.59 -8.13
N LEU A 67 -5.64 -11.97 -8.89
CA LEU A 67 -5.69 -11.70 -10.34
C LEU A 67 -5.49 -10.22 -10.66
N ILE A 68 -6.25 -9.34 -9.97
CA ILE A 68 -6.18 -7.90 -10.20
C ILE A 68 -4.84 -7.30 -9.76
N ILE A 69 -4.17 -7.90 -8.76
CA ILE A 69 -2.87 -7.43 -8.26
C ILE A 69 -1.78 -7.63 -9.33
N HIS A 70 -1.78 -8.77 -10.03
CA HIS A 70 -0.87 -8.97 -11.17
C HIS A 70 -1.05 -7.87 -12.20
N LYS A 71 -2.28 -7.52 -12.54
CA LYS A 71 -2.58 -6.45 -13.49
C LYS A 71 -2.14 -5.08 -12.97
N ALA A 72 -2.31 -4.83 -11.67
CA ALA A 72 -1.90 -3.58 -11.04
C ALA A 72 -0.38 -3.35 -11.11
N ILE A 73 0.42 -4.40 -10.88
CA ILE A 73 1.87 -4.31 -10.99
C ILE A 73 2.30 -3.89 -12.41
N ASP A 74 1.60 -4.34 -13.46
CA ASP A 74 1.90 -3.94 -14.84
C ASP A 74 1.52 -2.49 -15.13
N MET A 75 0.53 -1.92 -14.44
CA MET A 75 -0.06 -0.61 -14.74
C MET A 75 0.48 0.53 -13.85
N ALA A 76 0.86 0.24 -12.61
CA ALA A 76 1.41 1.23 -11.71
C ALA A 76 2.77 1.78 -12.21
N LYS A 77 3.10 3.00 -11.80
CA LYS A 77 4.30 3.73 -12.26
C LYS A 77 5.43 3.58 -11.25
N PRO A 78 6.69 3.74 -11.68
CA PRO A 78 7.81 3.86 -10.74
C PRO A 78 7.54 4.94 -9.69
N GLY A 79 7.89 4.64 -8.43
CA GLY A 79 7.64 5.50 -7.27
C GLY A 79 6.25 5.35 -6.66
N ASP A 80 5.32 4.59 -7.27
CA ASP A 80 4.03 4.29 -6.63
C ASP A 80 4.20 3.33 -5.44
N VAL A 81 3.33 3.49 -4.45
CA VAL A 81 3.06 2.49 -3.42
C VAL A 81 1.84 1.67 -3.85
N LEU A 82 2.02 0.37 -4.00
CA LEU A 82 0.90 -0.53 -4.30
C LEU A 82 0.12 -0.82 -3.01
N VAL A 83 -1.10 -0.28 -2.91
CA VAL A 83 -1.93 -0.39 -1.71
C VAL A 83 -3.12 -1.31 -1.97
N ILE A 84 -3.15 -2.46 -1.30
CA ILE A 84 -4.07 -3.57 -1.60
C ILE A 84 -5.06 -3.78 -0.47
N ASP A 85 -6.34 -3.59 -0.75
CA ASP A 85 -7.45 -4.00 0.13
C ASP A 85 -7.90 -5.41 -0.23
N GLY A 86 -7.43 -6.39 0.54
CA GLY A 86 -7.85 -7.80 0.50
C GLY A 86 -8.87 -8.16 1.57
N GLY A 87 -9.49 -7.15 2.21
CA GLY A 87 -10.50 -7.37 3.24
C GLY A 87 -9.95 -7.91 4.56
N GLY A 88 -8.64 -7.80 4.82
CA GLY A 88 -8.01 -8.33 6.03
C GLY A 88 -7.96 -9.87 6.09
N ASP A 89 -8.26 -10.57 4.99
CA ASP A 89 -8.28 -12.04 4.98
C ASP A 89 -6.86 -12.61 5.07
N LEU A 90 -6.67 -13.54 6.02
CA LEU A 90 -5.40 -14.22 6.26
C LEU A 90 -5.39 -15.68 5.80
N THR A 91 -6.46 -16.14 5.17
CA THR A 91 -6.56 -17.55 4.74
C THR A 91 -5.69 -17.87 3.52
N ASN A 92 -5.58 -16.93 2.58
CA ASN A 92 -4.76 -17.08 1.39
C ASN A 92 -3.85 -15.86 1.21
N SER A 93 -2.58 -16.12 0.87
CA SER A 93 -1.61 -15.06 0.59
C SER A 93 -1.94 -14.33 -0.72
N LEU A 94 -1.87 -13.02 -0.72
CA LEU A 94 -2.09 -12.20 -1.92
C LEU A 94 -0.80 -11.97 -2.71
N MET A 95 0.34 -11.85 -2.01
CA MET A 95 1.65 -11.63 -2.61
C MET A 95 2.71 -12.51 -1.95
N GLY A 96 3.80 -12.74 -2.67
CA GLY A 96 4.99 -13.45 -2.21
C GLY A 96 6.23 -12.98 -2.97
N GLU A 97 7.37 -13.66 -2.76
CA GLU A 97 8.69 -13.31 -3.29
C GLU A 97 8.67 -12.85 -4.74
N MET A 98 8.13 -13.68 -5.66
CA MET A 98 8.18 -13.37 -7.11
C MET A 98 7.47 -12.07 -7.46
N MET A 99 6.31 -11.80 -6.84
CA MET A 99 5.53 -10.58 -7.13
C MET A 99 6.20 -9.36 -6.51
N LEU A 100 6.76 -9.49 -5.31
CA LEU A 100 7.47 -8.42 -4.62
C LEU A 100 8.76 -8.05 -5.34
N ALA A 101 9.57 -9.03 -5.75
CA ALA A 101 10.77 -8.78 -6.54
C ALA A 101 10.44 -8.12 -7.90
N TYR A 102 9.29 -8.48 -8.50
CA TYR A 102 8.85 -7.83 -9.73
C TYR A 102 8.39 -6.38 -9.49
N ALA A 103 7.67 -6.11 -8.40
CA ALA A 103 7.27 -4.75 -8.01
C ALA A 103 8.51 -3.87 -7.73
N GLU A 104 9.50 -4.38 -7.00
CA GLU A 104 10.78 -3.70 -6.75
C GLU A 104 11.51 -3.40 -8.06
N LYS A 105 11.64 -4.38 -8.96
CA LYS A 105 12.25 -4.21 -10.28
C LYS A 105 11.52 -3.16 -11.14
N ARG A 106 10.21 -3.03 -10.98
CA ARG A 106 9.38 -1.99 -11.63
C ARG A 106 9.60 -0.60 -11.00
N GLY A 107 10.38 -0.50 -9.92
CA GLY A 107 10.70 0.76 -9.26
C GLY A 107 9.61 1.27 -8.32
N PHE A 108 8.76 0.41 -7.78
CA PHE A 108 7.77 0.80 -6.78
C PHE A 108 8.48 1.27 -5.50
N ALA A 109 7.85 2.22 -4.80
CA ALA A 109 8.34 2.67 -3.49
C ALA A 109 8.09 1.63 -2.39
N GLY A 110 7.14 0.73 -2.59
CA GLY A 110 6.82 -0.38 -1.68
C GLY A 110 5.40 -0.88 -1.85
N VAL A 111 4.97 -1.75 -0.94
CA VAL A 111 3.68 -2.44 -1.00
C VAL A 111 3.02 -2.49 0.38
N VAL A 112 1.71 -2.20 0.42
CA VAL A 112 0.85 -2.34 1.60
C VAL A 112 -0.26 -3.34 1.30
N VAL A 113 -0.42 -4.37 2.13
CA VAL A 113 -1.37 -5.47 1.91
C VAL A 113 -2.29 -5.65 3.11
N ASN A 114 -3.51 -5.16 3.02
CA ASN A 114 -4.56 -5.53 3.98
C ASN A 114 -5.03 -6.96 3.71
N GLY A 115 -4.21 -7.90 4.13
CA GLY A 115 -4.33 -9.34 3.92
C GLY A 115 -3.03 -10.06 4.23
N ALA A 116 -2.93 -11.34 3.86
CA ALA A 116 -1.74 -12.13 4.09
C ALA A 116 -0.76 -12.09 2.91
N ILE A 117 0.52 -12.23 3.26
CA ILE A 117 1.63 -12.49 2.33
C ILE A 117 2.23 -13.88 2.59
N ARG A 118 3.15 -14.33 1.74
CA ARG A 118 3.96 -15.54 1.95
C ARG A 118 5.44 -15.26 1.67
N ASP A 119 6.27 -16.28 1.80
CA ASP A 119 7.73 -16.20 1.58
C ASP A 119 8.40 -15.20 2.53
N SER A 120 7.95 -15.18 3.81
CA SER A 120 8.35 -14.19 4.81
C SER A 120 9.85 -14.17 5.11
N ALA A 121 10.56 -15.29 4.95
CA ALA A 121 12.01 -15.33 5.14
C ALA A 121 12.74 -14.48 4.08
N PHE A 122 12.28 -14.55 2.82
CA PHE A 122 12.79 -13.69 1.76
C PHE A 122 12.54 -12.22 2.08
N ILE A 123 11.30 -11.87 2.43
CA ILE A 123 10.90 -10.48 2.68
C ILE A 123 11.70 -9.87 3.84
N LYS A 124 11.88 -10.62 4.93
CA LYS A 124 12.68 -10.21 6.10
C LYS A 124 14.17 -10.00 5.82
N ALA A 125 14.68 -10.53 4.71
CA ALA A 125 16.07 -10.37 4.30
C ALA A 125 16.28 -9.20 3.33
N HIS A 126 15.22 -8.47 2.95
CA HIS A 126 15.26 -7.38 1.98
C HIS A 126 14.74 -6.07 2.59
N GLU A 127 15.26 -4.96 2.07
CA GLU A 127 14.88 -3.60 2.50
C GLU A 127 13.70 -3.03 1.70
N PHE A 128 13.21 -3.73 0.66
CA PHE A 128 12.04 -3.28 -0.10
C PHE A 128 10.82 -3.23 0.82
N PRO A 129 10.20 -2.04 1.00
CA PRO A 129 9.16 -1.86 2.00
C PRO A 129 7.90 -2.69 1.72
N VAL A 130 7.54 -3.57 2.65
CA VAL A 130 6.34 -4.41 2.61
C VAL A 130 5.64 -4.37 3.95
N PHE A 131 4.39 -3.88 3.96
CA PHE A 131 3.51 -3.90 5.12
C PHE A 131 2.36 -4.88 4.87
N ALA A 132 2.01 -5.70 5.85
CA ALA A 132 0.93 -6.68 5.70
C ALA A 132 0.23 -6.98 7.03
N ALA A 133 -1.01 -7.49 6.93
CA ALA A 133 -1.79 -7.91 8.10
C ALA A 133 -1.35 -9.28 8.65
N GLY A 134 -0.67 -10.11 7.86
CA GLY A 134 -0.21 -11.41 8.33
C GLY A 134 0.50 -12.24 7.26
N VAL A 135 0.82 -13.48 7.65
CA VAL A 135 1.55 -14.43 6.83
C VAL A 135 0.81 -15.75 6.75
N THR A 136 0.69 -16.34 5.55
CA THR A 136 0.17 -17.70 5.35
C THR A 136 0.87 -18.38 4.17
N HIS A 137 1.04 -19.71 4.24
CA HIS A 137 1.64 -20.47 3.14
C HIS A 137 0.68 -20.76 1.99
N ARG A 138 -0.64 -20.61 2.22
CA ARG A 138 -1.66 -20.96 1.22
C ARG A 138 -1.64 -19.97 0.05
N GLY A 139 -1.55 -20.50 -1.16
CA GLY A 139 -1.56 -19.68 -2.38
C GLY A 139 -2.93 -19.07 -2.67
N PRO A 140 -2.95 -17.99 -3.47
CA PRO A 140 -4.18 -17.26 -3.81
C PRO A 140 -4.98 -17.94 -4.91
N TYR A 141 -6.25 -17.60 -4.99
CA TYR A 141 -7.06 -17.75 -6.20
C TYR A 141 -6.66 -16.71 -7.27
N LYS A 142 -7.03 -16.96 -8.54
CA LYS A 142 -6.70 -16.08 -9.69
C LYS A 142 -7.87 -15.94 -10.66
N ASN A 143 -9.07 -15.76 -10.15
CA ASN A 143 -10.29 -15.70 -10.97
C ASN A 143 -11.35 -14.73 -10.44
N GLY A 144 -11.00 -13.92 -9.43
CA GLY A 144 -11.95 -13.03 -8.80
C GLY A 144 -12.13 -11.70 -9.51
N PRO A 145 -13.19 -10.97 -9.15
CA PRO A 145 -13.34 -9.57 -9.52
C PRO A 145 -12.33 -8.71 -8.79
N GLY A 146 -12.12 -7.48 -9.28
CA GLY A 146 -11.28 -6.49 -8.63
C GLY A 146 -11.37 -5.13 -9.28
N SER A 147 -10.89 -4.13 -8.58
CA SER A 147 -10.87 -2.75 -9.05
C SER A 147 -9.52 -2.09 -8.74
N MET A 148 -9.08 -1.19 -9.61
CA MET A 148 -7.88 -0.38 -9.43
C MET A 148 -8.24 1.09 -9.43
N ASN A 149 -7.47 1.87 -8.68
CA ASN A 149 -7.65 3.32 -8.53
C ASN A 149 -9.08 3.68 -8.11
N VAL A 150 -9.59 2.96 -7.11
CA VAL A 150 -10.82 3.26 -6.38
C VAL A 150 -10.47 3.56 -4.92
N PRO A 151 -11.29 4.36 -4.20
CA PRO A 151 -11.13 4.49 -2.75
C PRO A 151 -11.23 3.12 -2.06
N ILE A 152 -10.33 2.87 -1.12
CA ILE A 152 -10.26 1.64 -0.33
C ILE A 152 -10.21 1.96 1.16
N ALA A 153 -10.51 0.97 2.00
CA ALA A 153 -10.40 1.09 3.45
C ALA A 153 -9.34 0.11 3.98
N LEU A 154 -8.40 0.63 4.76
CA LEU A 154 -7.34 -0.12 5.41
C LEU A 154 -7.36 0.17 6.91
N ASP A 155 -7.74 -0.82 7.71
CA ASP A 155 -7.66 -0.77 9.19
C ASP A 155 -8.17 0.55 9.81
N GLY A 156 -9.34 1.03 9.33
CA GLY A 156 -9.97 2.29 9.78
C GLY A 156 -9.61 3.54 8.98
N MET A 157 -8.67 3.45 8.05
CA MET A 157 -8.18 4.54 7.22
C MET A 157 -8.78 4.44 5.80
N VAL A 158 -9.27 5.54 5.25
CA VAL A 158 -9.72 5.61 3.84
C VAL A 158 -8.57 6.14 2.99
N VAL A 159 -8.13 5.32 2.03
CA VAL A 159 -7.07 5.68 1.07
C VAL A 159 -7.70 5.96 -0.28
N GLU A 160 -7.50 7.17 -0.78
CA GLU A 160 -7.88 7.52 -2.14
C GLU A 160 -6.70 7.36 -3.12
N PRO A 161 -6.97 7.05 -4.40
CA PRO A 161 -5.92 6.95 -5.41
C PRO A 161 -5.08 8.22 -5.48
N GLY A 162 -3.76 8.07 -5.36
CA GLY A 162 -2.79 9.15 -5.42
C GLY A 162 -2.48 9.85 -4.09
N ASP A 163 -3.15 9.50 -3.00
CA ASP A 163 -2.76 9.95 -1.65
C ASP A 163 -1.34 9.53 -1.33
N LEU A 164 -0.66 10.27 -0.46
CA LEU A 164 0.70 9.94 -0.05
C LEU A 164 0.66 8.92 1.09
N ILE A 165 1.33 7.79 0.88
CA ILE A 165 1.58 6.79 1.91
C ILE A 165 3.01 6.98 2.41
N VAL A 166 3.17 7.01 3.72
CA VAL A 166 4.47 6.97 4.40
C VAL A 166 4.48 5.81 5.40
N GLY A 167 5.63 5.19 5.60
CA GLY A 167 5.77 4.05 6.51
C GLY A 167 7.21 3.89 6.97
N ASP A 168 7.38 3.43 8.20
CA ASP A 168 8.65 3.07 8.82
C ASP A 168 8.48 1.85 9.75
N ASP A 169 9.44 1.58 10.62
CA ASP A 169 9.41 0.43 11.54
C ASP A 169 8.25 0.51 12.57
N ASP A 170 7.71 1.69 12.84
CA ASP A 170 6.58 1.87 13.76
C ASP A 170 5.24 1.52 13.10
N GLY A 171 5.15 1.61 11.77
CA GLY A 171 3.94 1.33 11.01
C GLY A 171 3.80 2.19 9.76
N GLU A 172 2.58 2.28 9.25
CA GLU A 172 2.24 3.11 8.09
C GLU A 172 1.23 4.20 8.43
N LEU A 173 1.28 5.28 7.68
CA LEU A 173 0.42 6.44 7.82
C LEU A 173 -0.02 6.93 6.43
N LEU A 174 -1.28 7.31 6.32
CA LEU A 174 -1.81 8.03 5.17
C LEU A 174 -1.67 9.54 5.39
N VAL A 175 -1.12 10.23 4.41
CA VAL A 175 -1.23 11.68 4.30
C VAL A 175 -2.20 12.00 3.16
N SER A 176 -3.44 12.33 3.50
CA SER A 176 -4.44 12.71 2.50
C SER A 176 -4.05 14.02 1.81
N LEU A 177 -4.01 13.99 0.48
CA LEU A 177 -3.69 15.20 -0.30
C LEU A 177 -4.71 16.32 -0.12
N SER A 178 -5.94 16.01 0.28
CA SER A 178 -6.94 17.02 0.59
C SER A 178 -6.58 17.87 1.81
N HIS A 179 -5.90 17.29 2.81
CA HIS A 179 -5.41 18.01 3.99
C HIS A 179 -4.20 18.90 3.70
N LEU A 180 -3.34 18.51 2.75
CA LEU A 180 -2.18 19.31 2.36
C LEU A 180 -2.53 20.61 1.64
N VAL A 181 -3.73 20.70 1.05
CA VAL A 181 -4.20 21.91 0.36
C VAL A 181 -4.77 22.92 1.34
N SER A 182 -5.42 22.47 2.42
CA SER A 182 -6.08 23.34 3.39
C SER A 182 -5.10 24.17 4.26
N THR A 183 -3.83 23.73 4.38
CA THR A 183 -2.81 24.43 5.18
C THR A 183 -2.13 25.61 4.46
N ARG A 184 -2.48 25.88 3.19
CA ARG A 184 -1.94 27.01 2.41
C ARG A 184 -2.80 28.29 2.47
N GLU A 185 -3.97 28.24 3.11
CA GLU A 185 -4.89 29.40 3.23
C GLU A 185 -5.04 29.92 4.67
N GLY A 186 -4.08 29.63 5.55
CA GLY A 186 -4.05 30.11 6.92
C GLY A 186 -2.84 30.97 7.23
#